data_f80357f696ae6f646203275c26d2e5b5
#
_entry.id   f80357f696ae6f646203275c26d2e5b5
#
_cell.length_a   1.000
_cell.length_b   1.000
_cell.length_c   1.000
_cell.angle_alpha   90.00
_cell.angle_beta   90.00
_cell.angle_gamma   90.00
#
_symmetry.space_group_name_H-M   'P 1'
#
loop_
_entity.id
_entity.type
_entity.pdbx_description
1 polymer ?
#
loop_
_entity_poly.entity_id
_entity_poly.type
_entity_poly.pdbx_seq_one_letter_code
_entity_poly.pdbx_strand_id
1 'polypeptide(L)'
;MKFSFSDDDIFRIEEDELVKDVENVKACECVVLISENVALIEAKSSSPRIENEEKFQKFISDIGQKFADSLQLFSDIKSKKKGDEAFLRLPANLQNTQIATEAYKIYLIIHGHQLDWLLGLMDALRKELNDVVKQWDLRDSNIKVYNEATALENKLIVAYIPKAETRALRLPDGSVDDAKVQAWFAAHNSLRD
;
A
#
# COMPACT_ATOMS: atom_id res chain seq x y z
N MET A 1 -5.57 3.47 8.40
CA MET A 1 -6.09 2.07 8.26
C MET A 1 -5.17 1.14 9.03
N LYS A 2 -5.66 -0.01 9.48
CA LYS A 2 -4.84 -1.04 10.14
C LYS A 2 -4.85 -2.28 9.27
N PHE A 3 -3.66 -2.71 8.84
CA PHE A 3 -3.49 -3.90 8.01
C PHE A 3 -3.72 -5.19 8.81
N SER A 4 -4.10 -6.28 8.12
CA SER A 4 -4.46 -7.58 8.72
C SER A 4 -3.28 -8.56 8.81
N PHE A 5 -2.07 -8.13 8.50
CA PHE A 5 -0.91 -9.01 8.37
C PHE A 5 -0.11 -9.10 9.66
N SER A 6 0.52 -10.26 9.89
CA SER A 6 1.48 -10.45 10.97
C SER A 6 2.80 -9.72 10.66
N ASP A 7 3.59 -9.46 11.69
CA ASP A 7 4.92 -8.83 11.51
C ASP A 7 5.87 -9.73 10.68
N ASP A 8 5.64 -11.04 10.63
CA ASP A 8 6.42 -11.97 9.81
C ASP A 8 6.06 -11.92 8.31
N ASP A 9 4.92 -11.31 7.96
CA ASP A 9 4.39 -11.23 6.59
C ASP A 9 4.46 -9.82 5.99
N ILE A 10 4.66 -8.76 6.80
CA ILE A 10 4.60 -7.36 6.36
C ILE A 10 5.94 -6.66 6.47
N PHE A 11 6.43 -6.11 5.37
CA PHE A 11 7.58 -5.23 5.31
C PHE A 11 7.12 -3.78 5.04
N ARG A 12 7.32 -2.89 6.01
CA ARG A 12 6.99 -1.45 5.90
C ARG A 12 8.08 -0.74 5.10
N ILE A 13 8.04 -0.91 3.79
CA ILE A 13 9.10 -0.44 2.89
C ILE A 13 9.28 1.09 2.94
N GLU A 14 8.21 1.87 3.17
CA GLU A 14 8.28 3.33 3.31
C GLU A 14 9.10 3.75 4.56
N GLU A 15 9.17 2.89 5.57
CA GLU A 15 9.90 3.12 6.81
C GLU A 15 11.37 2.62 6.76
N ASP A 16 11.76 1.90 5.70
CA ASP A 16 13.12 1.36 5.57
C ASP A 16 14.17 2.46 5.35
N GLU A 17 15.35 2.25 5.90
CA GLU A 17 16.48 3.18 5.79
C GLU A 17 16.86 3.47 4.35
N LEU A 18 16.78 2.46 3.46
CA LEU A 18 17.06 2.64 2.03
C LEU A 18 16.11 3.61 1.32
N VAL A 19 14.93 3.85 1.89
CA VAL A 19 13.99 4.85 1.37
C VAL A 19 14.26 6.21 1.99
N LYS A 20 14.57 6.24 3.30
CA LYS A 20 14.82 7.49 4.03
C LYS A 20 16.10 8.19 3.60
N ASP A 21 17.14 7.41 3.24
CA ASP A 21 18.48 7.92 2.93
C ASP A 21 18.69 8.21 1.44
N VAL A 22 17.75 7.85 0.57
CA VAL A 22 17.88 8.07 -0.88
C VAL A 22 16.92 9.16 -1.34
N GLU A 23 17.47 10.31 -1.76
CA GLU A 23 16.68 11.36 -2.39
C GLU A 23 15.96 10.83 -3.64
N ASN A 24 14.66 11.16 -3.74
CA ASN A 24 13.77 10.85 -4.87
C ASN A 24 13.26 9.41 -5.00
N VAL A 25 13.52 8.50 -4.07
CA VAL A 25 12.83 7.21 -4.04
C VAL A 25 11.46 7.38 -3.36
N LYS A 26 10.40 7.05 -4.09
CA LYS A 26 9.04 7.03 -3.55
C LYS A 26 8.67 5.58 -3.23
N ALA A 27 8.29 5.30 -2.01
CA ALA A 27 7.85 3.96 -1.62
C ALA A 27 6.34 3.93 -1.31
N CYS A 28 5.72 2.78 -1.57
CA CYS A 28 4.38 2.45 -1.06
C CYS A 28 4.46 2.14 0.44
N GLU A 29 3.31 2.09 1.14
CA GLU A 29 3.31 1.88 2.59
C GLU A 29 3.94 0.55 2.99
N CYS A 30 3.60 -0.54 2.30
CA CYS A 30 4.15 -1.85 2.66
C CYS A 30 4.16 -2.85 1.51
N VAL A 31 5.00 -3.87 1.68
CA VAL A 31 5.04 -5.11 0.90
C VAL A 31 4.62 -6.24 1.82
N VAL A 32 3.67 -7.06 1.39
CA VAL A 32 3.11 -8.14 2.21
C VAL A 32 3.10 -9.47 1.47
N LEU A 33 3.28 -10.56 2.22
CA LEU A 33 3.06 -11.92 1.72
C LEU A 33 1.58 -12.30 1.94
N ILE A 34 0.89 -12.65 0.86
CA ILE A 34 -0.50 -13.11 0.89
C ILE A 34 -0.56 -14.47 0.21
N SER A 35 -0.62 -15.53 1.01
CA SER A 35 -0.46 -16.92 0.50
C SER A 35 0.89 -17.06 -0.22
N GLU A 36 0.89 -17.26 -1.53
CA GLU A 36 2.11 -17.36 -2.35
C GLU A 36 2.39 -16.09 -3.19
N ASN A 37 1.61 -15.02 -2.97
CA ASN A 37 1.75 -13.77 -3.70
C ASN A 37 2.37 -12.69 -2.83
N VAL A 38 3.14 -11.82 -3.46
CA VAL A 38 3.68 -10.61 -2.82
C VAL A 38 2.86 -9.41 -3.30
N ALA A 39 2.19 -8.75 -2.38
CA ALA A 39 1.39 -7.56 -2.69
C ALA A 39 2.09 -6.29 -2.19
N LEU A 40 2.22 -5.31 -3.08
CA LEU A 40 2.59 -3.95 -2.74
C LEU A 40 1.31 -3.18 -2.45
N ILE A 41 1.24 -2.55 -1.30
CA ILE A 41 0.04 -1.85 -0.84
C ILE A 41 0.35 -0.38 -0.57
N GLU A 42 -0.44 0.49 -1.18
CA GLU A 42 -0.49 1.92 -0.88
C GLU A 42 -1.89 2.26 -0.39
N ALA A 43 -2.00 3.02 0.71
CA ALA A 43 -3.27 3.47 1.23
C ALA A 43 -3.36 5.00 1.26
N LYS A 44 -4.49 5.55 0.84
CA LYS A 44 -4.75 6.98 0.81
C LYS A 44 -6.07 7.34 1.47
N SER A 45 -6.08 8.44 2.19
CA SER A 45 -7.29 8.96 2.83
C SER A 45 -8.29 9.56 1.83
N SER A 46 -7.85 9.87 0.61
CA SER A 46 -8.68 10.41 -0.47
C SER A 46 -7.92 10.39 -1.79
N SER A 47 -8.64 10.52 -2.90
CA SER A 47 -8.06 10.86 -4.21
C SER A 47 -8.77 12.07 -4.81
N PRO A 48 -8.12 12.79 -5.74
CA PRO A 48 -8.81 13.76 -6.58
C PRO A 48 -9.90 13.09 -7.41
N ARG A 49 -10.93 13.85 -7.78
CA ARG A 49 -11.94 13.39 -8.74
C ARG A 49 -11.38 13.45 -10.16
N ILE A 50 -11.88 12.58 -11.03
CA ILE A 50 -11.46 12.47 -12.44
C ILE A 50 -11.70 13.78 -13.19
N GLU A 51 -12.75 14.53 -12.85
CA GLU A 51 -13.09 15.83 -13.44
C GLU A 51 -12.03 16.91 -13.16
N ASN A 52 -11.20 16.73 -12.12
CA ASN A 52 -10.04 17.57 -11.87
C ASN A 52 -8.82 16.94 -12.52
N GLU A 53 -8.76 17.00 -13.83
CA GLU A 53 -7.83 16.24 -14.66
C GLU A 53 -6.35 16.43 -14.23
N GLU A 54 -5.89 17.65 -14.03
CA GLU A 54 -4.50 17.94 -13.67
C GLU A 54 -4.13 17.29 -12.32
N LYS A 55 -4.96 17.47 -11.28
CA LYS A 55 -4.71 16.87 -9.96
C LYS A 55 -4.84 15.36 -10.00
N PHE A 56 -5.78 14.85 -10.79
CA PHE A 56 -5.99 13.43 -10.95
C PHE A 56 -4.80 12.76 -11.63
N GLN A 57 -4.32 13.30 -12.74
CA GLN A 57 -3.15 12.77 -13.44
C GLN A 57 -1.90 12.82 -12.57
N LYS A 58 -1.66 13.93 -11.87
CA LYS A 58 -0.57 14.01 -10.91
C LYS A 58 -0.66 12.96 -9.81
N PHE A 59 -1.86 12.76 -9.23
CA PHE A 59 -2.08 11.73 -8.21
C PHE A 59 -1.77 10.32 -8.74
N ILE A 60 -2.28 9.99 -9.93
CA ILE A 60 -2.04 8.68 -10.57
C ILE A 60 -0.55 8.47 -10.84
N SER A 61 0.14 9.49 -11.37
CA SER A 61 1.58 9.42 -11.64
C SER A 61 2.40 9.27 -10.35
N ASP A 62 2.07 10.01 -9.30
CA ASP A 62 2.72 9.88 -7.99
C ASP A 62 2.53 8.47 -7.39
N ILE A 63 1.34 7.89 -7.51
CA ILE A 63 1.05 6.52 -7.06
C ILE A 63 1.76 5.49 -7.93
N GLY A 64 1.75 5.65 -9.25
CA GLY A 64 2.45 4.78 -10.19
C GLY A 64 3.95 4.73 -9.90
N GLN A 65 4.57 5.89 -9.67
CA GLN A 65 5.99 5.98 -9.31
C GLN A 65 6.29 5.26 -7.98
N LYS A 66 5.44 5.42 -6.95
CA LYS A 66 5.60 4.69 -5.68
C LYS A 66 5.64 3.17 -5.90
N PHE A 67 4.73 2.63 -6.70
CA PHE A 67 4.71 1.20 -6.97
C PHE A 67 5.91 0.73 -7.80
N ALA A 68 6.31 1.49 -8.81
CA ALA A 68 7.47 1.17 -9.64
C ALA A 68 8.75 1.12 -8.80
N ASP A 69 9.00 2.17 -8.00
CA ASP A 69 10.18 2.27 -7.15
C ASP A 69 10.19 1.18 -6.07
N SER A 70 9.02 0.93 -5.44
CA SER A 70 8.90 -0.12 -4.41
C SER A 70 9.14 -1.51 -4.94
N LEU A 71 8.61 -1.82 -6.13
CA LEU A 71 8.80 -3.12 -6.77
C LEU A 71 10.27 -3.36 -7.10
N GLN A 72 10.95 -2.34 -7.66
CA GLN A 72 12.38 -2.41 -7.94
C GLN A 72 13.19 -2.55 -6.66
N LEU A 73 12.94 -1.71 -5.66
CA LEU A 73 13.67 -1.72 -4.40
C LEU A 73 13.49 -3.06 -3.67
N PHE A 74 12.25 -3.55 -3.56
CA PHE A 74 11.98 -4.84 -2.91
C PHE A 74 12.69 -5.99 -3.64
N SER A 75 12.66 -6.02 -4.97
CA SER A 75 13.38 -7.01 -5.75
C SER A 75 14.90 -6.94 -5.53
N ASP A 76 15.47 -5.75 -5.46
CA ASP A 76 16.90 -5.55 -5.22
C ASP A 76 17.30 -5.97 -3.80
N ILE A 77 16.46 -5.73 -2.80
CA ILE A 77 16.66 -6.22 -1.42
C ILE A 77 16.57 -7.76 -1.42
N LYS A 78 15.53 -8.31 -2.01
CA LYS A 78 15.27 -9.75 -2.05
C LYS A 78 16.37 -10.53 -2.75
N SER A 79 16.93 -9.97 -3.83
CA SER A 79 18.05 -10.53 -4.57
C SER A 79 19.43 -10.23 -3.96
N LYS A 80 19.47 -9.58 -2.78
CA LYS A 80 20.68 -9.14 -2.07
C LYS A 80 21.56 -8.13 -2.82
N LYS A 81 21.05 -7.50 -3.89
CA LYS A 81 21.77 -6.42 -4.58
C LYS A 81 22.01 -5.19 -3.69
N LYS A 82 21.17 -5.00 -2.66
CA LYS A 82 21.31 -3.97 -1.62
C LYS A 82 22.13 -4.43 -0.40
N GLY A 83 22.75 -5.62 -0.49
CA GLY A 83 23.54 -6.24 0.57
C GLY A 83 22.75 -7.17 1.47
N ASP A 84 23.48 -8.02 2.22
CA ASP A 84 22.88 -8.98 3.14
C ASP A 84 22.15 -8.30 4.31
N GLU A 85 22.63 -7.17 4.79
CA GLU A 85 21.99 -6.41 5.87
C GLU A 85 20.58 -5.94 5.49
N ALA A 86 20.41 -5.42 4.28
CA ALA A 86 19.09 -5.06 3.76
C ALA A 86 18.17 -6.27 3.65
N PHE A 87 18.69 -7.40 3.17
CA PHE A 87 17.93 -8.65 3.07
C PHE A 87 17.48 -9.15 4.46
N LEU A 88 18.31 -9.07 5.48
CA LEU A 88 18.01 -9.52 6.84
C LEU A 88 16.94 -8.66 7.54
N ARG A 89 16.66 -7.46 7.06
CA ARG A 89 15.55 -6.63 7.55
C ARG A 89 14.18 -7.07 7.00
N LEU A 90 14.14 -7.87 5.94
CA LEU A 90 12.87 -8.43 5.48
C LEU A 90 12.27 -9.35 6.54
N PRO A 91 10.94 -9.36 6.71
CA PRO A 91 10.23 -10.34 7.51
C PRO A 91 10.56 -11.78 7.11
N ALA A 92 10.54 -12.69 8.07
CA ALA A 92 11.02 -14.06 7.89
C ALA A 92 10.32 -14.80 6.72
N ASN A 93 9.01 -14.62 6.58
CA ASN A 93 8.27 -15.26 5.50
C ASN A 93 8.63 -14.67 4.13
N LEU A 94 8.85 -13.36 4.05
CA LEU A 94 9.33 -12.72 2.82
C LEU A 94 10.77 -13.11 2.48
N GLN A 95 11.64 -13.37 3.47
CA GLN A 95 12.99 -13.90 3.22
C GLN A 95 12.96 -15.30 2.61
N ASN A 96 12.07 -16.16 3.08
CA ASN A 96 12.06 -17.59 2.76
C ASN A 96 11.24 -17.93 1.49
N THR A 97 10.31 -17.06 1.09
CA THR A 97 9.45 -17.30 -0.06
C THR A 97 10.21 -17.10 -1.38
N GLN A 98 10.13 -18.08 -2.28
CA GLN A 98 10.52 -17.88 -3.68
C GLN A 98 9.38 -17.19 -4.42
N ILE A 99 9.68 -16.04 -5.04
CA ILE A 99 8.68 -15.21 -5.68
C ILE A 99 8.83 -15.36 -7.19
N ALA A 100 7.83 -15.95 -7.82
CA ALA A 100 7.70 -15.89 -9.27
C ALA A 100 7.27 -14.48 -9.71
N THR A 101 7.66 -14.04 -10.90
CA THR A 101 7.34 -12.67 -11.40
C THR A 101 5.84 -12.43 -11.45
N GLU A 102 5.04 -13.40 -11.86
CA GLU A 102 3.57 -13.33 -11.89
C GLU A 102 2.90 -13.28 -10.50
N ALA A 103 3.65 -13.56 -9.44
CA ALA A 103 3.14 -13.53 -8.07
C ALA A 103 3.02 -12.12 -7.47
N TYR A 104 3.58 -11.09 -8.14
CA TYR A 104 3.44 -9.72 -7.66
C TYR A 104 2.03 -9.18 -7.89
N LYS A 105 1.51 -8.48 -6.88
CA LYS A 105 0.21 -7.79 -6.89
C LYS A 105 0.40 -6.33 -6.48
N ILE A 106 -0.43 -5.46 -7.01
CA ILE A 106 -0.40 -4.03 -6.73
C ILE A 106 -1.78 -3.61 -6.25
N TYR A 107 -1.88 -3.11 -5.03
CA TYR A 107 -3.14 -2.75 -4.39
C TYR A 107 -3.11 -1.30 -3.91
N LEU A 108 -4.01 -0.49 -4.44
CA LEU A 108 -4.28 0.85 -3.96
C LEU A 108 -5.57 0.83 -3.14
N ILE A 109 -5.52 1.30 -1.89
CA ILE A 109 -6.69 1.38 -1.01
C ILE A 109 -7.03 2.85 -0.79
N ILE A 110 -8.24 3.28 -1.18
CA ILE A 110 -8.69 4.66 -1.03
C ILE A 110 -9.83 4.72 -0.03
N HIS A 111 -9.61 5.40 1.09
CA HIS A 111 -10.65 5.61 2.10
C HIS A 111 -11.76 6.54 1.62
N GLY A 112 -13.01 6.19 1.93
CA GLY A 112 -14.19 7.01 1.66
C GLY A 112 -14.61 7.08 0.19
N HIS A 113 -14.10 6.20 -0.67
CA HIS A 113 -14.51 6.12 -2.08
C HIS A 113 -15.72 5.23 -2.27
N GLN A 114 -16.65 5.68 -3.10
CA GLN A 114 -17.77 4.87 -3.59
C GLN A 114 -17.26 3.87 -4.63
N LEU A 115 -17.91 2.72 -4.73
CA LEU A 115 -17.52 1.64 -5.66
C LEU A 115 -17.43 2.11 -7.11
N ASP A 116 -18.36 2.96 -7.54
CA ASP A 116 -18.41 3.48 -8.92
C ASP A 116 -17.20 4.30 -9.32
N TRP A 117 -16.51 4.91 -8.32
CA TRP A 117 -15.30 5.71 -8.57
C TRP A 117 -14.03 4.87 -8.67
N LEU A 118 -14.07 3.63 -8.15
CA LEU A 118 -12.89 2.75 -8.15
C LEU A 118 -12.53 2.29 -9.57
N LEU A 119 -13.49 2.11 -10.46
CA LEU A 119 -13.23 1.65 -11.83
C LEU A 119 -12.38 2.63 -12.60
N GLY A 120 -12.73 3.92 -12.60
CA GLY A 120 -11.96 4.94 -13.29
C GLY A 120 -10.54 5.11 -12.73
N LEU A 121 -10.39 4.99 -11.39
CA LEU A 121 -9.08 4.98 -10.74
C LEU A 121 -8.25 3.76 -11.14
N MET A 122 -8.86 2.58 -11.17
CA MET A 122 -8.18 1.34 -11.54
C MET A 122 -7.70 1.38 -12.99
N ASP A 123 -8.53 1.86 -13.92
CA ASP A 123 -8.17 1.97 -15.33
C ASP A 123 -7.03 2.97 -15.54
N ALA A 124 -7.09 4.12 -14.86
CA ALA A 124 -6.02 5.12 -14.90
C ALA A 124 -4.70 4.57 -14.33
N LEU A 125 -4.76 3.88 -13.19
CA LEU A 125 -3.57 3.28 -12.56
C LEU A 125 -2.97 2.17 -13.43
N ARG A 126 -3.78 1.31 -14.06
CA ARG A 126 -3.31 0.29 -15.01
C ARG A 126 -2.62 0.90 -16.21
N LYS A 127 -3.18 1.98 -16.74
CA LYS A 127 -2.58 2.71 -17.86
C LYS A 127 -1.22 3.33 -17.45
N GLU A 128 -1.14 3.93 -16.29
CA GLU A 128 0.11 4.50 -15.76
C GLU A 128 1.18 3.43 -15.55
N LEU A 129 0.80 2.26 -15.05
CA LEU A 129 1.70 1.14 -14.77
C LEU A 129 1.97 0.24 -15.97
N ASN A 130 1.53 0.58 -17.18
CA ASN A 130 1.69 -0.26 -18.37
C ASN A 130 3.14 -0.71 -18.62
N ASP A 131 4.12 0.15 -18.41
CA ASP A 131 5.53 -0.19 -18.61
C ASP A 131 6.06 -1.08 -17.47
N VAL A 132 5.59 -0.88 -16.24
CA VAL A 132 5.87 -1.76 -15.10
C VAL A 132 5.29 -3.16 -15.36
N VAL A 133 4.05 -3.23 -15.85
CA VAL A 133 3.37 -4.47 -16.22
C VAL A 133 4.21 -5.27 -17.23
N LYS A 134 4.71 -4.62 -18.28
CA LYS A 134 5.56 -5.26 -19.29
C LYS A 134 6.91 -5.69 -18.75
N GLN A 135 7.56 -4.82 -17.97
CA GLN A 135 8.89 -5.09 -17.41
C GLN A 135 8.88 -6.27 -16.44
N TRP A 136 7.78 -6.43 -15.66
CA TRP A 136 7.66 -7.42 -14.61
C TRP A 136 6.76 -8.60 -14.99
N ASP A 137 6.35 -8.71 -16.25
CA ASP A 137 5.43 -9.75 -16.75
C ASP A 137 4.17 -9.90 -15.88
N LEU A 138 3.62 -8.75 -15.45
CA LEU A 138 2.39 -8.71 -14.68
C LEU A 138 1.16 -8.76 -15.61
N ARG A 139 0.02 -9.15 -15.04
CA ARG A 139 -1.28 -9.05 -15.71
C ARG A 139 -2.05 -7.86 -15.16
N ASP A 140 -2.92 -7.28 -15.96
CA ASP A 140 -3.81 -6.20 -15.51
C ASP A 140 -4.63 -6.60 -14.27
N SER A 141 -4.99 -7.90 -14.16
CA SER A 141 -5.69 -8.46 -13.00
C SER A 141 -4.88 -8.41 -11.70
N ASN A 142 -3.55 -8.21 -11.78
CA ASN A 142 -2.67 -8.07 -10.62
C ASN A 142 -2.78 -6.67 -10.00
N ILE A 143 -3.34 -5.69 -10.72
CA ILE A 143 -3.52 -4.31 -10.26
C ILE A 143 -4.98 -4.11 -9.87
N LYS A 144 -5.21 -3.75 -8.60
CA LYS A 144 -6.55 -3.52 -8.06
C LYS A 144 -6.60 -2.25 -7.22
N VAL A 145 -7.76 -1.62 -7.26
CA VAL A 145 -8.10 -0.48 -6.39
C VAL A 145 -9.28 -0.89 -5.51
N TYR A 146 -9.13 -0.66 -4.22
CA TYR A 146 -10.13 -0.99 -3.21
C TYR A 146 -10.56 0.26 -2.45
N ASN A 147 -11.79 0.29 -1.97
CA ASN A 147 -12.16 1.13 -0.83
C ASN A 147 -12.02 0.32 0.48
N GLU A 148 -12.30 0.94 1.62
CA GLU A 148 -12.21 0.27 2.92
C GLU A 148 -13.11 -0.96 3.04
N ALA A 149 -14.33 -0.92 2.48
CA ALA A 149 -15.26 -2.04 2.56
C ALA A 149 -14.72 -3.26 1.79
N THR A 150 -14.31 -3.06 0.53
CA THR A 150 -13.72 -4.13 -0.29
C THR A 150 -12.36 -4.58 0.22
N ALA A 151 -11.57 -3.70 0.83
CA ALA A 151 -10.30 -4.06 1.47
C ALA A 151 -10.51 -4.94 2.71
N LEU A 152 -11.56 -4.68 3.51
CA LEU A 152 -11.99 -5.54 4.62
C LEU A 152 -12.44 -6.92 4.15
N GLU A 153 -13.31 -6.97 3.13
CA GLU A 153 -13.80 -8.22 2.52
C GLU A 153 -12.65 -9.09 1.99
N ASN A 154 -11.64 -8.45 1.39
CA ASN A 154 -10.44 -9.13 0.90
C ASN A 154 -9.37 -9.36 1.98
N LYS A 155 -9.66 -9.08 3.25
CA LYS A 155 -8.77 -9.28 4.40
C LYS A 155 -7.41 -8.55 4.27
N LEU A 156 -7.38 -7.42 3.58
CA LEU A 156 -6.19 -6.58 3.48
C LEU A 156 -6.04 -5.68 4.72
N ILE A 157 -7.15 -5.28 5.31
CA ILE A 157 -7.20 -4.48 6.53
C ILE A 157 -8.15 -5.14 7.54
N VAL A 158 -7.92 -4.90 8.83
CA VAL A 158 -8.81 -5.36 9.91
C VAL A 158 -9.70 -4.25 10.44
N ALA A 159 -9.27 -2.99 10.29
CA ALA A 159 -10.02 -1.84 10.74
C ALA A 159 -9.63 -0.57 9.97
N TYR A 160 -10.55 0.38 9.95
CA TYR A 160 -10.32 1.74 9.48
C TYR A 160 -11.06 2.73 10.38
N ILE A 161 -10.54 3.95 10.47
CA ILE A 161 -11.21 5.01 11.22
C ILE A 161 -12.16 5.75 10.27
N PRO A 162 -13.47 5.78 10.56
CA PRO A 162 -14.43 6.53 9.74
C PRO A 162 -14.02 8.00 9.61
N LYS A 163 -14.25 8.58 8.44
CA LYS A 163 -13.86 9.97 8.14
C LYS A 163 -14.48 10.99 9.12
N ALA A 164 -15.68 10.70 9.61
CA ALA A 164 -16.36 11.53 10.60
C ALA A 164 -15.61 11.58 11.95
N GLU A 165 -14.89 10.54 12.31
CA GLU A 165 -14.17 10.40 13.57
C GLU A 165 -12.71 10.88 13.50
N THR A 166 -12.16 10.97 12.28
CA THR A 166 -10.76 11.37 12.06
C THR A 166 -10.42 12.72 12.66
N ARG A 167 -11.40 13.65 12.73
CA ARG A 167 -11.18 14.98 13.29
C ARG A 167 -10.89 14.94 14.81
N ALA A 168 -11.53 14.04 15.54
CA ALA A 168 -11.35 13.88 16.98
C ALA A 168 -9.96 13.30 17.35
N LEU A 169 -9.29 12.70 16.37
CA LEU A 169 -7.98 12.05 16.53
C LEU A 169 -6.81 12.97 16.15
N ARG A 170 -7.08 14.26 15.90
CA ARG A 170 -6.05 15.23 15.57
C ARG A 170 -5.67 16.08 16.79
N LEU A 171 -4.42 16.53 16.79
CA LEU A 171 -3.91 17.55 17.69
C LEU A 171 -4.37 18.96 17.23
N PRO A 172 -4.25 19.98 18.08
CA PRO A 172 -4.63 21.36 17.72
C PRO A 172 -3.89 21.92 16.50
N ASP A 173 -2.67 21.45 16.22
CA ASP A 173 -1.86 21.84 15.06
C ASP A 173 -2.28 21.13 13.77
N GLY A 174 -3.28 20.24 13.84
CA GLY A 174 -3.80 19.45 12.71
C GLY A 174 -3.06 18.14 12.44
N SER A 175 -1.95 17.87 13.13
CA SER A 175 -1.26 16.58 13.07
C SER A 175 -2.11 15.44 13.66
N VAL A 176 -1.76 14.20 13.36
CA VAL A 176 -2.45 13.02 13.88
C VAL A 176 -1.92 12.69 15.27
N ASP A 177 -2.84 12.44 16.22
CA ASP A 177 -2.51 11.96 17.56
C ASP A 177 -2.44 10.43 17.55
N ASP A 178 -1.25 9.89 17.42
CA ASP A 178 -1.03 8.44 17.32
C ASP A 178 -1.55 7.69 18.56
N ALA A 179 -1.47 8.27 19.74
CA ALA A 179 -1.97 7.65 20.96
C ALA A 179 -3.50 7.50 20.92
N LYS A 180 -4.22 8.54 20.45
CA LYS A 180 -5.67 8.45 20.25
C LYS A 180 -6.04 7.47 19.14
N VAL A 181 -5.27 7.41 18.07
CA VAL A 181 -5.49 6.43 16.99
C VAL A 181 -5.37 5.00 17.52
N GLN A 182 -4.32 4.70 18.28
CA GLN A 182 -4.15 3.39 18.89
C GLN A 182 -5.27 3.06 19.89
N ALA A 183 -5.66 4.02 20.72
CA ALA A 183 -6.79 3.86 21.65
C ALA A 183 -8.11 3.62 20.91
N TRP A 184 -8.34 4.32 19.81
CA TRP A 184 -9.53 4.10 18.97
C TRP A 184 -9.57 2.68 18.40
N PHE A 185 -8.47 2.20 17.81
CA PHE A 185 -8.41 0.82 17.33
C PHE A 185 -8.57 -0.22 18.44
N ALA A 186 -8.00 0.01 19.61
CA ALA A 186 -8.17 -0.89 20.76
C ALA A 186 -9.64 -1.00 21.19
N ALA A 187 -10.34 0.14 21.22
CA ALA A 187 -11.76 0.18 21.62
C ALA A 187 -12.70 -0.47 20.60
N HIS A 188 -12.37 -0.42 19.30
CA HIS A 188 -13.26 -0.89 18.23
C HIS A 188 -12.93 -2.31 17.73
N ASN A 189 -11.74 -2.85 18.02
CA ASN A 189 -11.42 -4.25 17.72
C ASN A 189 -12.11 -5.26 18.65
N SER A 190 -12.54 -4.84 19.85
CA SER A 190 -13.25 -5.70 20.79
C SER A 190 -14.74 -5.97 20.44
N LEU A 191 -15.25 -5.38 19.37
CA LEU A 191 -16.64 -5.53 18.92
C LEU A 191 -16.84 -6.57 17.80
N ARG A 192 -15.84 -7.39 17.51
CA ARG A 192 -15.86 -8.36 16.39
C ARG A 192 -15.55 -9.82 16.80
N ASP A 193 -15.62 -10.14 18.10
CA ASP A 193 -15.63 -11.52 18.59
C ASP A 193 -17.06 -12.07 18.70
#